data_edc16525773511f36c5f305dce3a1cb5
#
_entry.id   edc16525773511f36c5f305dce3a1cb5
#
_cell.length_a   1.000
_cell.length_b   1.000
_cell.length_c   1.000
_cell.angle_alpha   90.00
_cell.angle_beta   90.00
_cell.angle_gamma   90.00
#
_symmetry.space_group_name_H-M   'P 1'
#
loop_
_entity.id
_entity.type
_entity.pdbx_description
1 polymer ?
#
loop_
_entity_poly.entity_id
_entity_poly.type
_entity_poly.pdbx_seq_one_letter_code
_entity_poly.pdbx_strand_id
1 'polypeptide(L)'
;FFVGGFVIAMHRHHNPIAYAVGLTRWLSTFYLHFRYFWLLLFPIDLSVDYSENCIPLITSLADSRNILSLTLYLTIFVALLCLCVFVTFRHACYKEVLLSFSWLVLPFLPSSNIFFSPGTLLAERVLYLPSLGFCFLFSWALHTLKNRKAISKNVMVALGVAVLVLYASRTVDRNPDWRSDESIFTAALDVCPESGKVQYNVGICKERNREWD
;
A
#
# COMPACT_ATOMS: atom_id res chain seq x y z
N PHE A 1 -16.04 -10.08 25.61
CA PHE A 1 -14.64 -10.32 26.04
C PHE A 1 -14.20 -11.78 25.90
N PHE A 2 -15.09 -12.74 25.83
CA PHE A 2 -14.75 -14.15 25.60
C PHE A 2 -14.59 -14.52 24.10
N VAL A 3 -14.91 -13.63 23.20
CA VAL A 3 -14.62 -13.72 21.75
C VAL A 3 -13.12 -13.48 21.49
N GLY A 4 -12.38 -12.95 22.46
CA GLY A 4 -10.99 -12.53 22.30
C GLY A 4 -9.98 -13.65 22.05
N GLY A 5 -10.14 -14.84 22.62
CA GLY A 5 -9.15 -15.91 22.49
C GLY A 5 -9.08 -16.52 21.10
N PHE A 6 -10.21 -16.75 20.45
CA PHE A 6 -10.27 -17.30 19.09
C PHE A 6 -9.89 -16.25 18.05
N VAL A 7 -10.38 -15.02 18.21
CA VAL A 7 -10.02 -13.90 17.33
C VAL A 7 -8.54 -13.58 17.45
N ILE A 8 -7.96 -13.62 18.65
CA ILE A 8 -6.53 -13.42 18.88
C ILE A 8 -5.70 -14.51 18.20
N ALA A 9 -6.10 -15.78 18.28
CA ALA A 9 -5.38 -16.88 17.63
C ALA A 9 -5.41 -16.76 16.09
N MET A 10 -6.54 -16.41 15.49
CA MET A 10 -6.65 -16.17 14.06
C MET A 10 -5.79 -14.98 13.59
N HIS A 11 -5.72 -13.91 14.37
CA HIS A 11 -4.93 -12.73 14.00
C HIS A 11 -3.41 -12.97 14.02
N ARG A 12 -2.90 -13.88 14.82
CA ARG A 12 -1.46 -14.18 14.88
C ARG A 12 -0.89 -14.59 13.54
N HIS A 13 -1.59 -15.44 12.81
CA HIS A 13 -1.15 -15.92 11.52
C HIS A 13 -1.33 -14.89 10.39
N HIS A 14 -2.36 -14.05 10.48
CA HIS A 14 -2.67 -13.08 9.42
C HIS A 14 -1.94 -11.74 9.57
N ASN A 15 -1.63 -11.32 10.79
CA ASN A 15 -0.91 -10.07 11.06
C ASN A 15 0.14 -10.26 12.15
N PRO A 16 1.36 -10.69 11.80
CA PRO A 16 2.43 -10.90 12.77
C PRO A 16 2.87 -9.62 13.48
N ILE A 17 2.67 -8.42 12.90
CA ILE A 17 2.97 -7.13 13.55
C ILE A 17 2.10 -6.93 14.81
N ALA A 18 0.89 -7.48 14.84
CA ALA A 18 0.00 -7.38 16.00
C ALA A 18 0.62 -7.95 17.29
N TYR A 19 1.54 -8.89 17.15
CA TYR A 19 2.20 -9.62 18.25
C TYR A 19 3.67 -9.26 18.42
N ALA A 20 4.22 -8.51 17.47
CA ALA A 20 5.55 -7.95 17.60
C ALA A 20 5.55 -6.89 18.70
N VAL A 21 6.63 -6.83 19.46
CA VAL A 21 6.80 -5.88 20.58
C VAL A 21 8.02 -4.98 20.36
N GLY A 22 8.01 -3.84 21.00
CA GLY A 22 9.15 -2.93 21.01
C GLY A 22 9.58 -2.49 19.61
N LEU A 23 10.88 -2.55 19.37
CA LEU A 23 11.51 -2.07 18.14
C LEU A 23 11.02 -2.80 16.88
N THR A 24 10.90 -4.13 16.95
CA THR A 24 10.43 -4.97 15.83
C THR A 24 9.06 -4.53 15.32
N ARG A 25 8.14 -4.22 16.21
CA ARG A 25 6.82 -3.73 15.85
C ARG A 25 6.90 -2.44 15.03
N TRP A 26 7.63 -1.46 15.53
CA TRP A 26 7.71 -0.14 14.88
C TRP A 26 8.45 -0.19 13.55
N LEU A 27 9.60 -0.87 13.48
CA LEU A 27 10.34 -1.01 12.23
C LEU A 27 9.50 -1.70 11.14
N SER A 28 8.82 -2.79 11.51
CA SER A 28 7.95 -3.52 10.58
C SER A 28 6.73 -2.69 10.15
N THR A 29 6.13 -1.92 11.06
CA THR A 29 5.03 -1.00 10.74
C THR A 29 5.48 0.08 9.76
N PHE A 30 6.65 0.69 9.98
CA PHE A 30 7.17 1.72 9.08
C PHE A 30 7.47 1.17 7.69
N TYR A 31 8.02 -0.04 7.62
CA TYR A 31 8.23 -0.72 6.35
C TYR A 31 6.91 -1.07 5.64
N LEU A 32 5.88 -1.46 6.39
CA LEU A 32 4.55 -1.70 5.85
C LEU A 32 3.96 -0.44 5.21
N HIS A 33 4.14 0.74 5.83
CA HIS A 33 3.72 2.01 5.23
C HIS A 33 4.46 2.30 3.93
N PHE A 34 5.76 2.00 3.85
CA PHE A 34 6.51 2.09 2.60
C PHE A 34 5.94 1.15 1.53
N ARG A 35 5.60 -0.10 1.88
CA ARG A 35 4.97 -1.07 0.95
C ARG A 35 3.63 -0.55 0.43
N TYR A 36 2.77 0.00 1.28
CA TYR A 36 1.52 0.64 0.85
C TYR A 36 1.75 1.83 -0.09
N PHE A 37 2.71 2.69 0.24
CA PHE A 37 3.06 3.81 -0.62
C PHE A 37 3.62 3.35 -1.97
N TRP A 38 4.46 2.31 -1.97
CA TRP A 38 4.99 1.71 -3.18
C TRP A 38 3.89 1.14 -4.08
N LEU A 39 2.95 0.38 -3.51
CA LEU A 39 1.81 -0.16 -4.25
C LEU A 39 0.90 0.94 -4.82
N LEU A 40 0.80 2.08 -4.14
CA LEU A 40 0.05 3.23 -4.64
C LEU A 40 0.71 3.86 -5.86
N LEU A 41 2.04 3.92 -5.90
CA LEU A 41 2.80 4.47 -7.05
C LEU A 41 2.97 3.46 -8.18
N PHE A 42 3.30 2.23 -7.82
CA PHE A 42 3.62 1.14 -8.72
C PHE A 42 2.85 -0.11 -8.32
N PRO A 43 1.66 -0.37 -8.91
CA PRO A 43 0.85 -1.55 -8.62
C PRO A 43 1.46 -2.80 -9.29
N ILE A 44 2.60 -3.24 -8.77
CA ILE A 44 3.34 -4.45 -9.18
C ILE A 44 3.42 -5.40 -7.99
N ASP A 45 3.67 -6.68 -8.26
CA ASP A 45 3.74 -7.73 -7.23
C ASP A 45 2.48 -7.79 -6.38
N LEU A 46 1.32 -7.76 -7.06
CA LEU A 46 0.01 -7.79 -6.44
C LEU A 46 -0.35 -9.19 -5.98
N SER A 47 -0.83 -9.33 -4.73
CA SER A 47 -1.26 -10.60 -4.16
C SER A 47 -2.63 -10.46 -3.48
N VAL A 48 -3.42 -11.51 -3.54
CA VAL A 48 -4.70 -11.56 -2.81
C VAL A 48 -4.49 -11.54 -1.29
N ASP A 49 -3.34 -12.07 -0.84
CA ASP A 49 -3.00 -12.15 0.58
C ASP A 49 -1.49 -12.03 0.79
N TYR A 50 -1.09 -11.19 1.72
CA TYR A 50 0.31 -10.94 2.10
C TYR A 50 0.63 -11.43 3.51
N SER A 51 -0.20 -12.30 4.08
CA SER A 51 0.01 -12.86 5.42
C SER A 51 1.08 -13.94 5.44
N GLU A 52 1.43 -14.38 6.64
CA GLU A 52 2.29 -15.56 6.89
C GLU A 52 3.58 -15.59 6.07
N ASN A 53 4.62 -14.91 6.52
CA ASN A 53 5.96 -14.88 5.92
C ASN A 53 6.08 -14.23 4.51
N CYS A 54 4.99 -13.77 3.89
CA CYS A 54 5.09 -12.99 2.65
C CYS A 54 5.91 -11.70 2.85
N ILE A 55 5.71 -11.03 3.99
CA ILE A 55 6.49 -9.86 4.41
C ILE A 55 7.12 -10.16 5.77
N PRO A 56 8.38 -10.63 5.82
CA PRO A 56 9.06 -10.94 7.07
C PRO A 56 9.23 -9.71 7.95
N LEU A 57 9.07 -9.88 9.29
CA LEU A 57 9.28 -8.82 10.27
C LEU A 57 10.72 -8.29 10.23
N ILE A 58 10.89 -7.01 10.54
CA ILE A 58 12.20 -6.37 10.70
C ILE A 58 12.58 -6.38 12.17
N THR A 59 13.62 -7.13 12.50
CA THR A 59 14.08 -7.32 13.88
C THR A 59 15.30 -6.49 14.26
N SER A 60 16.00 -5.93 13.25
CA SER A 60 17.26 -5.19 13.46
C SER A 60 17.21 -3.81 12.80
N LEU A 61 17.86 -2.83 13.43
CA LEU A 61 18.10 -1.52 12.84
C LEU A 61 19.05 -1.58 11.62
N ALA A 62 19.90 -2.59 11.53
CA ALA A 62 20.84 -2.79 10.42
C ALA A 62 20.16 -3.38 9.16
N ASP A 63 18.88 -3.74 9.21
CA ASP A 63 18.15 -4.24 8.06
C ASP A 63 18.02 -3.15 6.98
N SER A 64 18.44 -3.45 5.75
CA SER A 64 18.44 -2.51 4.62
C SER A 64 17.05 -1.95 4.29
N ARG A 65 15.98 -2.69 4.61
CA ARG A 65 14.59 -2.26 4.41
C ARG A 65 14.24 -1.00 5.23
N ASN A 66 14.97 -0.74 6.31
CA ASN A 66 14.80 0.48 7.11
C ASN A 66 15.15 1.75 6.33
N ILE A 67 16.05 1.67 5.36
CA ILE A 67 16.42 2.81 4.49
C ILE A 67 15.19 3.26 3.69
N LEU A 68 14.40 2.31 3.18
CA LEU A 68 13.20 2.60 2.42
C LEU A 68 12.13 3.31 3.28
N SER A 69 11.94 2.83 4.49
CA SER A 69 11.05 3.45 5.48
C SER A 69 11.51 4.86 5.82
N LEU A 70 12.79 5.03 6.12
CA LEU A 70 13.38 6.33 6.44
C LEU A 70 13.21 7.32 5.28
N THR A 71 13.49 6.88 4.05
CA THR A 71 13.32 7.71 2.85
C THR A 71 11.88 8.17 2.70
N LEU A 72 10.89 7.29 2.89
CA LEU A 72 9.47 7.66 2.85
C LEU A 72 9.15 8.75 3.88
N TYR A 73 9.50 8.52 5.15
CA TYR A 73 9.16 9.47 6.21
C TYR A 73 9.89 10.79 6.08
N LEU A 74 11.15 10.78 5.62
CA LEU A 74 11.88 12.02 5.31
C LEU A 74 11.21 12.78 4.16
N THR A 75 10.77 12.08 3.11
CA THR A 75 10.04 12.70 1.99
C THR A 75 8.72 13.32 2.45
N ILE A 76 7.95 12.60 3.28
CA ILE A 76 6.71 13.14 3.86
C ILE A 76 7.00 14.36 4.73
N PHE A 77 8.03 14.31 5.59
CA PHE A 77 8.41 15.42 6.45
C PHE A 77 8.79 16.66 5.64
N VAL A 78 9.62 16.50 4.61
CA VAL A 78 10.02 17.61 3.72
C VAL A 78 8.80 18.15 2.97
N ALA A 79 7.91 17.29 2.47
CA ALA A 79 6.69 17.72 1.79
C ALA A 79 5.77 18.53 2.72
N LEU A 80 5.59 18.11 3.97
CA LEU A 80 4.81 18.83 4.97
C LEU A 80 5.45 20.16 5.33
N LEU A 81 6.77 20.21 5.50
CA LEU A 81 7.50 21.45 5.76
C LEU A 81 7.32 22.45 4.60
N CYS A 82 7.50 21.99 3.36
CA CYS A 82 7.27 22.80 2.17
C CYS A 82 5.82 23.30 2.09
N LEU A 83 4.84 22.45 2.44
CA LEU A 83 3.43 22.81 2.49
C LEU A 83 3.17 23.89 3.56
N CYS A 84 3.71 23.74 4.76
CA CYS A 84 3.59 24.73 5.83
C CYS A 84 4.16 26.08 5.40
N VAL A 85 5.36 26.11 4.83
CA VAL A 85 5.98 27.32 4.29
C VAL A 85 5.10 27.94 3.19
N PHE A 86 4.61 27.11 2.26
CA PHE A 86 3.77 27.58 1.16
C PHE A 86 2.45 28.19 1.67
N VAL A 87 1.77 27.54 2.61
CA VAL A 87 0.52 28.03 3.23
C VAL A 87 0.76 29.35 3.95
N THR A 88 1.86 29.45 4.71
CA THR A 88 2.17 30.67 5.50
C THR A 88 2.40 31.88 4.61
N PHE A 89 3.09 31.70 3.46
CA PHE A 89 3.49 32.84 2.62
C PHE A 89 2.54 33.13 1.46
N ARG A 90 1.67 32.20 1.06
CA ARG A 90 0.88 32.33 -0.16
C ARG A 90 -0.64 32.28 -0.01
N HIS A 91 -1.18 31.82 1.10
CA HIS A 91 -2.62 31.73 1.42
C HIS A 91 -3.54 31.13 0.34
N ALA A 92 -2.99 30.71 -0.80
CA ALA A 92 -3.73 30.19 -1.94
C ALA A 92 -3.58 28.68 -2.03
N CYS A 93 -4.64 27.98 -2.41
CA CYS A 93 -4.65 26.54 -2.73
C CYS A 93 -4.36 25.57 -1.57
N TYR A 94 -4.34 26.04 -0.30
CA TYR A 94 -4.13 25.12 0.82
C TYR A 94 -5.31 24.17 1.04
N LYS A 95 -6.51 24.60 0.66
CA LYS A 95 -7.74 23.79 0.85
C LYS A 95 -7.71 22.54 -0.02
N GLU A 96 -7.29 22.66 -1.28
CA GLU A 96 -7.18 21.55 -2.21
C GLU A 96 -6.14 20.54 -1.74
N VAL A 97 -4.99 21.03 -1.27
CA VAL A 97 -3.93 20.16 -0.74
C VAL A 97 -4.36 19.47 0.54
N LEU A 98 -4.97 20.24 1.47
CA LEU A 98 -5.47 19.70 2.73
C LEU A 98 -6.55 18.63 2.51
N LEU A 99 -7.50 18.91 1.61
CA LEU A 99 -8.54 17.95 1.24
C LEU A 99 -7.94 16.67 0.64
N SER A 100 -7.02 16.82 -0.30
CA SER A 100 -6.33 15.70 -0.93
C SER A 100 -5.56 14.86 0.08
N PHE A 101 -4.83 15.52 0.98
CA PHE A 101 -4.07 14.86 2.03
C PHE A 101 -4.99 14.17 3.05
N SER A 102 -6.13 14.78 3.38
CA SER A 102 -7.14 14.16 4.24
C SER A 102 -7.71 12.87 3.62
N TRP A 103 -8.03 12.87 2.33
CA TRP A 103 -8.48 11.67 1.63
C TRP A 103 -7.40 10.60 1.50
N LEU A 104 -6.13 11.00 1.46
CA LEU A 104 -5.02 10.05 1.43
C LEU A 104 -4.80 9.39 2.79
N VAL A 105 -4.82 10.18 3.87
CA VAL A 105 -4.38 9.73 5.19
C VAL A 105 -5.53 9.16 6.03
N LEU A 106 -6.67 9.85 6.15
CA LEU A 106 -7.73 9.46 7.09
C LEU A 106 -8.29 8.06 6.81
N PRO A 107 -8.61 7.67 5.55
CA PRO A 107 -9.09 6.32 5.28
C PRO A 107 -8.02 5.24 5.50
N PHE A 108 -6.74 5.60 5.44
CA PHE A 108 -5.62 4.68 5.68
C PHE A 108 -5.37 4.43 7.18
N LEU A 109 -5.66 5.40 8.05
CA LEU A 109 -5.37 5.30 9.49
C LEU A 109 -5.85 4.00 10.15
N PRO A 110 -7.07 3.49 9.90
CA PRO A 110 -7.51 2.22 10.46
C PRO A 110 -6.63 1.02 10.11
N SER A 111 -5.99 1.04 8.97
CA SER A 111 -5.15 -0.07 8.49
C SER A 111 -3.65 0.17 8.67
N SER A 112 -3.29 1.27 9.30
CA SER A 112 -1.88 1.69 9.48
C SER A 112 -1.09 0.86 10.49
N ASN A 113 -1.71 -0.02 11.27
CA ASN A 113 -1.10 -0.72 12.42
C ASN A 113 -0.57 0.21 13.54
N ILE A 114 -0.85 1.51 13.51
CA ILE A 114 -0.43 2.49 14.53
C ILE A 114 -1.34 2.40 15.76
N PHE A 115 -2.66 2.60 15.55
CA PHE A 115 -3.63 2.71 16.63
C PHE A 115 -4.14 1.34 17.08
N PHE A 116 -4.39 0.46 16.14
CA PHE A 116 -4.79 -0.92 16.38
C PHE A 116 -4.27 -1.81 15.25
N SER A 117 -4.22 -3.10 15.49
CA SER A 117 -3.74 -4.07 14.52
C SER A 117 -4.93 -4.63 13.75
N PRO A 118 -5.04 -4.35 12.45
CA PRO A 118 -6.08 -4.92 11.61
C PRO A 118 -5.89 -6.42 11.43
N GLY A 119 -6.94 -7.12 10.98
CA GLY A 119 -6.92 -8.57 10.77
C GLY A 119 -6.02 -9.05 9.63
N THR A 120 -5.50 -8.14 8.80
CA THR A 120 -4.60 -8.45 7.68
C THR A 120 -3.33 -7.64 7.80
N LEU A 121 -2.19 -8.22 7.42
CA LEU A 121 -0.90 -7.52 7.43
C LEU A 121 -0.89 -6.39 6.40
N LEU A 122 -1.11 -6.72 5.15
CA LEU A 122 -1.25 -5.79 4.03
C LEU A 122 -2.45 -6.24 3.19
N ALA A 123 -3.21 -5.27 2.67
CA ALA A 123 -4.31 -5.53 1.75
C ALA A 123 -4.46 -4.37 0.76
N GLU A 124 -4.41 -4.67 -0.53
CA GLU A 124 -4.50 -3.68 -1.62
C GLU A 124 -5.80 -2.87 -1.58
N ARG A 125 -6.91 -3.54 -1.19
CA ARG A 125 -8.23 -2.90 -1.06
C ARG A 125 -8.26 -1.69 -0.11
N VAL A 126 -7.34 -1.63 0.84
CA VAL A 126 -7.21 -0.50 1.77
C VAL A 126 -6.82 0.78 1.04
N LEU A 127 -6.10 0.68 -0.07
CA LEU A 127 -5.66 1.81 -0.87
C LEU A 127 -6.76 2.40 -1.77
N TYR A 128 -7.94 1.79 -1.85
CA TYR A 128 -9.01 2.27 -2.73
C TYR A 128 -9.44 3.72 -2.42
N LEU A 129 -9.72 4.04 -1.15
CA LEU A 129 -10.04 5.41 -0.76
C LEU A 129 -8.81 6.34 -0.73
N PRO A 130 -7.65 5.94 -0.16
CA PRO A 130 -6.43 6.72 -0.25
C PRO A 130 -5.99 7.09 -1.66
N SER A 131 -6.25 6.23 -2.66
CA SER A 131 -5.93 6.54 -4.05
C SER A 131 -6.64 7.77 -4.61
N LEU A 132 -7.84 8.10 -4.13
CA LEU A 132 -8.51 9.36 -4.48
C LEU A 132 -7.70 10.57 -4.03
N GLY A 133 -7.21 10.55 -2.78
CA GLY A 133 -6.34 11.61 -2.26
C GLY A 133 -5.05 11.75 -3.07
N PHE A 134 -4.46 10.62 -3.46
CA PHE A 134 -3.28 10.59 -4.33
C PHE A 134 -3.58 11.20 -5.71
N CYS A 135 -4.69 10.83 -6.36
CA CYS A 135 -5.10 11.39 -7.65
C CYS A 135 -5.32 12.92 -7.57
N PHE A 136 -5.93 13.40 -6.49
CA PHE A 136 -6.12 14.83 -6.28
C PHE A 136 -4.77 15.56 -6.09
N LEU A 137 -3.86 15.02 -5.28
CA LEU A 137 -2.51 15.59 -5.10
C LEU A 137 -1.73 15.62 -6.41
N PHE A 138 -1.77 14.54 -7.18
CA PHE A 138 -1.10 14.45 -8.47
C PHE A 138 -1.66 15.49 -9.45
N SER A 139 -2.98 15.58 -9.58
CA SER A 139 -3.65 16.56 -10.45
C SER A 139 -3.33 18.00 -10.03
N TRP A 140 -3.34 18.27 -8.73
CA TRP A 140 -2.96 19.57 -8.18
C TRP A 140 -1.49 19.92 -8.48
N ALA A 141 -0.58 18.96 -8.33
CA ALA A 141 0.84 19.16 -8.62
C ALA A 141 1.06 19.50 -10.11
N LEU A 142 0.45 18.73 -11.01
CA LEU A 142 0.53 19.01 -12.46
C LEU A 142 -0.04 20.39 -12.81
N HIS A 143 -1.18 20.74 -12.24
CA HIS A 143 -1.80 22.06 -12.45
C HIS A 143 -0.91 23.19 -11.94
N THR A 144 -0.31 23.02 -10.78
CA THR A 144 0.60 24.01 -10.17
C THR A 144 1.87 24.20 -11.01
N LEU A 145 2.48 23.10 -11.48
CA LEU A 145 3.65 23.14 -12.35
C LEU A 145 3.36 23.87 -13.67
N LYS A 146 2.21 23.59 -14.28
CA LYS A 146 1.75 24.30 -15.48
C LYS A 146 1.56 25.80 -15.22
N ASN A 147 0.89 26.17 -14.12
CA ASN A 147 0.65 27.59 -13.81
C ASN A 147 1.94 28.34 -13.48
N ARG A 148 2.94 27.68 -12.91
CA ARG A 148 4.29 28.23 -12.72
C ARG A 148 5.14 28.25 -13.99
N LYS A 149 4.58 27.84 -15.12
CA LYS A 149 5.27 27.74 -16.41
C LYS A 149 6.47 26.77 -16.38
N ALA A 150 6.54 25.88 -15.38
CA ALA A 150 7.58 24.84 -15.30
C ALA A 150 7.36 23.74 -16.34
N ILE A 151 6.11 23.48 -16.73
CA ILE A 151 5.75 22.56 -17.79
C ILE A 151 4.72 23.21 -18.74
N SER A 152 4.74 22.79 -20.01
CA SER A 152 3.73 23.18 -20.99
C SER A 152 2.40 22.42 -20.77
N LYS A 153 1.30 22.94 -21.32
CA LYS A 153 0.00 22.24 -21.30
C LYS A 153 0.10 20.85 -21.94
N ASN A 154 0.85 20.72 -23.03
CA ASN A 154 1.01 19.44 -23.73
C ASN A 154 1.76 18.42 -22.86
N VAL A 155 2.80 18.84 -22.16
CA VAL A 155 3.54 17.98 -21.21
C VAL A 155 2.64 17.56 -20.05
N MET A 156 1.84 18.48 -19.48
CA MET A 156 0.87 18.15 -18.45
C MET A 156 -0.12 17.07 -18.90
N VAL A 157 -0.70 17.23 -20.09
CA VAL A 157 -1.64 16.25 -20.64
C VAL A 157 -0.94 14.91 -20.92
N ALA A 158 0.26 14.94 -21.52
CA ALA A 158 1.03 13.74 -21.80
C ALA A 158 1.35 12.93 -20.52
N LEU A 159 1.76 13.61 -19.44
CA LEU A 159 2.01 12.96 -18.13
C LEU A 159 0.72 12.35 -17.56
N GLY A 160 -0.40 13.06 -17.63
CA GLY A 160 -1.69 12.53 -17.18
C GLY A 160 -2.12 11.30 -17.97
N VAL A 161 -2.01 11.34 -19.30
CA VAL A 161 -2.32 10.20 -20.17
C VAL A 161 -1.37 9.04 -19.90
N ALA A 162 -0.07 9.29 -19.74
CA ALA A 162 0.92 8.25 -19.46
C ALA A 162 0.57 7.49 -18.15
N VAL A 163 0.22 8.21 -17.08
CA VAL A 163 -0.22 7.61 -15.82
C VAL A 163 -1.51 6.80 -16.02
N LEU A 164 -2.50 7.33 -16.72
CA LEU A 164 -3.75 6.60 -17.00
C LEU A 164 -3.49 5.31 -17.78
N VAL A 165 -2.66 5.36 -18.82
CA VAL A 165 -2.30 4.19 -19.62
C VAL A 165 -1.58 3.15 -18.76
N LEU A 166 -0.64 3.58 -17.92
CA LEU A 166 0.10 2.69 -17.01
C LEU A 166 -0.84 1.96 -16.04
N TYR A 167 -1.75 2.67 -15.40
CA TYR A 167 -2.68 2.03 -14.45
C TYR A 167 -3.74 1.18 -15.18
N ALA A 168 -4.20 1.63 -16.36
CA ALA A 168 -5.13 0.85 -17.16
C ALA A 168 -4.51 -0.46 -17.66
N SER A 169 -3.26 -0.45 -18.15
CA SER A 169 -2.57 -1.67 -18.57
C SER A 169 -2.42 -2.65 -17.39
N ARG A 170 -2.02 -2.16 -16.21
CA ARG A 170 -1.94 -3.00 -15.01
C ARG A 170 -3.27 -3.62 -14.59
N THR A 171 -4.35 -2.86 -14.73
CA THR A 171 -5.71 -3.37 -14.46
C THR A 171 -6.08 -4.48 -15.44
N VAL A 172 -5.82 -4.29 -16.73
CA VAL A 172 -6.08 -5.29 -17.77
C VAL A 172 -5.24 -6.55 -17.55
N ASP A 173 -3.95 -6.39 -17.24
CA ASP A 173 -3.04 -7.51 -16.97
C ASP A 173 -3.46 -8.32 -15.73
N ARG A 174 -4.04 -7.66 -14.72
CA ARG A 174 -4.47 -8.30 -13.47
C ARG A 174 -5.88 -8.94 -13.54
N ASN A 175 -6.73 -8.52 -14.45
CA ASN A 175 -8.10 -9.04 -14.56
C ASN A 175 -8.19 -10.57 -14.74
N PRO A 176 -7.31 -11.26 -15.51
CA PRO A 176 -7.31 -12.70 -15.62
C PRO A 176 -7.12 -13.43 -14.30
N ASP A 177 -6.32 -12.87 -13.38
CA ASP A 177 -6.03 -13.51 -12.10
C ASP A 177 -7.30 -13.60 -11.22
N TRP A 178 -8.26 -12.72 -11.42
CA TRP A 178 -9.53 -12.69 -10.67
C TRP A 178 -10.63 -13.58 -11.26
N ARG A 179 -10.34 -14.42 -12.25
CA ARG A 179 -11.35 -15.27 -12.90
C ARG A 179 -11.77 -16.47 -12.07
N SER A 180 -10.85 -17.01 -11.28
CA SER A 180 -11.09 -18.18 -10.43
C SER A 180 -10.25 -18.13 -9.15
N ASP A 181 -10.63 -18.93 -8.15
CA ASP A 181 -9.84 -19.10 -6.93
C ASP A 181 -8.44 -19.64 -7.26
N GLU A 182 -8.35 -20.57 -8.21
CA GLU A 182 -7.08 -21.16 -8.63
C GLU A 182 -6.15 -20.13 -9.26
N SER A 183 -6.63 -19.34 -10.24
CA SER A 183 -5.83 -18.31 -10.90
C SER A 183 -5.32 -17.26 -9.92
N ILE A 184 -6.15 -16.83 -8.96
CA ILE A 184 -5.75 -15.77 -8.01
C ILE A 184 -4.76 -16.27 -6.97
N PHE A 185 -4.89 -17.53 -6.48
CA PHE A 185 -3.94 -18.09 -5.53
C PHE A 185 -2.64 -18.52 -6.20
N THR A 186 -2.69 -18.99 -7.47
CA THR A 186 -1.47 -19.27 -8.25
C THR A 186 -0.68 -17.99 -8.50
N ALA A 187 -1.33 -16.90 -8.93
CA ALA A 187 -0.67 -15.61 -9.07
C ALA A 187 -0.14 -15.06 -7.73
N ALA A 188 -0.82 -15.35 -6.62
CA ALA A 188 -0.33 -14.98 -5.29
C ALA A 188 0.91 -15.78 -4.87
N LEU A 189 1.04 -17.02 -5.31
CA LEU A 189 2.20 -17.87 -5.02
C LEU A 189 3.48 -17.32 -5.65
N ASP A 190 3.38 -16.73 -6.85
CA ASP A 190 4.52 -16.08 -7.53
C ASP A 190 5.05 -14.88 -6.73
N VAL A 191 4.17 -14.17 -6.02
CA VAL A 191 4.52 -12.99 -5.21
C VAL A 191 4.92 -13.36 -3.79
N CYS A 192 4.24 -14.33 -3.20
CA CYS A 192 4.39 -14.76 -1.80
C CYS A 192 4.62 -16.28 -1.69
N PRO A 193 5.73 -16.83 -2.22
CA PRO A 193 5.96 -18.26 -2.22
C PRO A 193 6.07 -18.87 -0.82
N GLU A 194 6.54 -18.09 0.15
CA GLU A 194 6.72 -18.51 1.55
C GLU A 194 5.44 -18.35 2.41
N SER A 195 4.34 -17.88 1.83
CA SER A 195 3.09 -17.73 2.57
C SER A 195 2.37 -19.06 2.75
N GLY A 196 2.34 -19.58 3.97
CA GLY A 196 1.63 -20.81 4.30
C GLY A 196 0.15 -20.76 3.94
N LYS A 197 -0.48 -19.61 4.06
CA LYS A 197 -1.88 -19.42 3.68
C LYS A 197 -2.10 -19.48 2.16
N VAL A 198 -1.21 -18.89 1.38
CA VAL A 198 -1.28 -18.98 -0.09
C VAL A 198 -1.07 -20.43 -0.54
N GLN A 199 -0.03 -21.10 -0.02
CA GLN A 199 0.25 -22.52 -0.31
C GLN A 199 -0.93 -23.43 0.06
N TYR A 200 -1.54 -23.22 1.23
CA TYR A 200 -2.71 -23.97 1.67
C TYR A 200 -3.91 -23.80 0.71
N ASN A 201 -4.19 -22.57 0.27
CA ASN A 201 -5.30 -22.34 -0.66
C ASN A 201 -5.03 -22.91 -2.06
N VAL A 202 -3.79 -22.85 -2.54
CA VAL A 202 -3.39 -23.54 -3.79
C VAL A 202 -3.59 -25.05 -3.65
N GLY A 203 -3.20 -25.64 -2.51
CA GLY A 203 -3.44 -27.04 -2.20
C GLY A 203 -4.92 -27.43 -2.25
N ILE A 204 -5.81 -26.61 -1.66
CA ILE A 204 -7.26 -26.83 -1.73
C ILE A 204 -7.77 -26.76 -3.17
N CYS A 205 -7.28 -25.81 -3.98
CA CYS A 205 -7.69 -25.69 -5.38
C CYS A 205 -7.29 -26.92 -6.17
N LYS A 206 -6.06 -27.42 -6.02
CA LYS A 206 -5.58 -28.65 -6.64
C LYS A 206 -6.37 -29.88 -6.20
N GLU A 207 -6.67 -29.98 -4.89
CA GLU A 207 -7.52 -31.06 -4.36
C GLU A 207 -8.89 -31.08 -5.02
N ARG A 208 -9.52 -29.92 -5.11
CA ARG A 208 -10.85 -29.77 -5.74
C ARG A 208 -10.84 -30.19 -7.21
N ASN A 209 -9.77 -29.87 -7.92
CA ASN A 209 -9.60 -30.21 -9.33
C ASN A 209 -9.06 -31.65 -9.55
N ARG A 210 -8.70 -32.37 -8.48
CA ARG A 210 -8.04 -33.70 -8.52
C ARG A 210 -6.72 -33.68 -9.28
N GLU A 211 -5.99 -32.61 -9.22
CA GLU A 211 -4.66 -32.43 -9.83
C GLU A 211 -3.58 -32.65 -8.76
N TRP A 212 -3.26 -33.94 -8.53
CA TRP A 212 -2.25 -34.36 -7.55
C TRP A 212 -0.98 -34.84 -8.28
N ASP A 213 -0.28 -33.99 -8.99
CA ASP A 213 1.02 -34.30 -9.57
C ASP A 213 2.16 -33.55 -8.89
#